data_4d3b83edf9b59b81e0f154e79349ae96
#
_entry.id   4d3b83edf9b59b81e0f154e79349ae96
#
_cell.length_a   1.000
_cell.length_b   1.000
_cell.length_c   1.000
_cell.angle_alpha   90.00
_cell.angle_beta   90.00
_cell.angle_gamma   90.00
#
_symmetry.space_group_name_H-M   'P 1'
#
loop_
_entity.id
_entity.type
_entity.pdbx_description
1 polymer ?
#
loop_
_entity_poly.entity_id
_entity_poly.type
_entity_poly.pdbx_seq_one_letter_code
_entity_poly.pdbx_strand_id
1 'polypeptide(L)'
;MSRILVVALFLFSLGASAQGLPDFTELVEKHGAAVVNISTTTQITQRRGAPQVPQLDEDDPFYEFFRRFIPRGQPGQPGQPGQPAPRQFESRSLGSGFIISADGYLLTNAHVVEAADEITVKLTDKREFKAKVIGSDKRTDIALIKIEATGLPAVRLGDPAKLKVGEWVLAIGSPFGFESSVTAGIVSAKGRTLPSENFVPFLQTDVAINPGNSGGPLFNMRGEVVGINSQIYSRTGGFMGLSFAIPIDVAMDIQNQLRTIGKISRGRIGVVIQEVSKELAESFGLKSASGALVNAVE
;
A
#
# COMPACT_ATOMS: atom_id res chain seq x y z
N MET A 1 -1.44 -49.03 44.35
CA MET A 1 -1.00 -47.64 44.07
C MET A 1 -0.66 -47.38 42.60
N SER A 2 -0.16 -48.38 41.81
CA SER A 2 0.26 -48.18 40.41
C SER A 2 -0.86 -47.90 39.41
N ARG A 3 -2.09 -48.43 39.61
CA ARG A 3 -3.23 -48.23 38.67
C ARG A 3 -3.92 -46.83 38.78
N ILE A 4 -3.83 -46.18 39.93
CA ILE A 4 -4.38 -44.84 40.14
C ILE A 4 -3.49 -43.78 39.48
N LEU A 5 -2.16 -44.01 39.45
CA LEU A 5 -1.21 -43.09 38.82
C LEU A 5 -1.37 -43.04 37.31
N VAL A 6 -1.70 -44.14 36.65
CA VAL A 6 -1.91 -44.24 35.20
C VAL A 6 -3.20 -43.52 34.77
N VAL A 7 -4.28 -43.59 35.59
CA VAL A 7 -5.54 -42.88 35.33
C VAL A 7 -5.38 -41.37 35.48
N ALA A 8 -4.58 -40.91 36.49
CA ALA A 8 -4.28 -39.50 36.67
C ALA A 8 -3.46 -38.89 35.53
N LEU A 9 -2.50 -39.65 34.95
CA LEU A 9 -1.76 -39.19 33.76
C LEU A 9 -2.65 -39.07 32.49
N PHE A 10 -3.66 -39.94 32.34
CA PHE A 10 -4.61 -39.85 31.20
C PHE A 10 -5.58 -38.67 31.31
N LEU A 11 -5.91 -38.22 32.50
CA LEU A 11 -6.79 -37.06 32.72
C LEU A 11 -6.06 -35.71 32.50
N PHE A 12 -4.73 -35.68 32.57
CA PHE A 12 -3.96 -34.46 32.28
C PHE A 12 -3.66 -34.22 30.80
N SER A 13 -3.83 -35.23 29.94
CA SER A 13 -3.57 -35.11 28.49
C SER A 13 -4.72 -34.56 27.66
N LEU A 14 -5.84 -34.19 28.28
CA LEU A 14 -7.05 -33.66 27.59
C LEU A 14 -7.06 -32.14 27.40
N GLY A 15 -5.98 -31.42 27.74
CA GLY A 15 -5.92 -29.96 27.70
C GLY A 15 -5.04 -29.33 26.61
N ALA A 16 -4.42 -30.13 25.74
CA ALA A 16 -3.66 -29.56 24.63
C ALA A 16 -4.61 -29.24 23.46
N SER A 17 -5.39 -28.16 23.57
CA SER A 17 -6.02 -27.56 22.41
C SER A 17 -4.93 -26.97 21.53
N ALA A 18 -4.60 -27.63 20.41
CA ALA A 18 -3.82 -26.99 19.39
C ALA A 18 -4.55 -25.72 18.97
N GLN A 19 -3.93 -24.56 19.16
CA GLN A 19 -4.47 -23.33 18.56
C GLN A 19 -4.54 -23.56 17.06
N GLY A 20 -5.77 -23.56 16.51
CA GLY A 20 -5.97 -23.67 15.07
C GLY A 20 -5.24 -22.56 14.33
N LEU A 21 -4.87 -22.79 13.09
CA LEU A 21 -4.40 -21.73 12.20
C LEU A 21 -5.47 -20.62 12.13
N PRO A 22 -5.07 -19.35 11.96
CA PRO A 22 -6.05 -18.26 11.85
C PRO A 22 -6.95 -18.49 10.63
N ASP A 23 -8.26 -18.35 10.83
CA ASP A 23 -9.25 -18.33 9.77
C ASP A 23 -9.58 -16.87 9.42
N PHE A 24 -9.40 -16.52 8.15
CA PHE A 24 -9.63 -15.17 7.64
C PHE A 24 -10.97 -15.02 6.93
N THR A 25 -11.73 -16.10 6.77
CA THR A 25 -12.94 -16.16 5.94
C THR A 25 -13.99 -15.14 6.38
N GLU A 26 -14.35 -15.14 7.66
CA GLU A 26 -15.33 -14.21 8.22
C GLU A 26 -14.88 -12.74 8.08
N LEU A 27 -13.55 -12.48 8.26
CA LEU A 27 -13.00 -11.15 8.13
C LEU A 27 -13.14 -10.63 6.68
N VAL A 28 -12.84 -11.48 5.70
CA VAL A 28 -12.94 -11.15 4.27
C VAL A 28 -14.41 -10.90 3.88
N GLU A 29 -15.31 -11.78 4.27
CA GLU A 29 -16.76 -11.62 3.99
C GLU A 29 -17.30 -10.31 4.55
N LYS A 30 -16.90 -9.96 5.77
CA LYS A 30 -17.43 -8.78 6.46
C LYS A 30 -16.85 -7.45 5.96
N HIS A 31 -15.58 -7.44 5.56
CA HIS A 31 -14.86 -6.20 5.26
C HIS A 31 -14.50 -6.03 3.78
N GLY A 32 -14.56 -7.09 2.99
CA GLY A 32 -14.22 -7.05 1.55
C GLY A 32 -15.08 -6.10 0.74
N ALA A 33 -16.34 -5.88 1.13
CA ALA A 33 -17.24 -4.95 0.44
C ALA A 33 -16.78 -3.48 0.46
N ALA A 34 -15.90 -3.11 1.41
CA ALA A 34 -15.33 -1.77 1.48
C ALA A 34 -14.05 -1.59 0.65
N VAL A 35 -13.53 -2.69 0.07
CA VAL A 35 -12.35 -2.66 -0.80
C VAL A 35 -12.80 -2.52 -2.25
N VAL A 36 -12.10 -1.69 -3.00
CA VAL A 36 -12.47 -1.34 -4.37
C VAL A 36 -11.31 -1.53 -5.34
N ASN A 37 -11.65 -1.77 -6.60
CA ASN A 37 -10.70 -1.64 -7.70
C ASN A 37 -10.64 -0.19 -8.16
N ILE A 38 -9.44 0.25 -8.49
CA ILE A 38 -9.18 1.56 -9.10
C ILE A 38 -8.50 1.33 -10.42
N SER A 39 -9.13 1.76 -11.50
CA SER A 39 -8.55 1.77 -12.84
C SER A 39 -8.40 3.19 -13.33
N THR A 40 -7.25 3.47 -13.94
CA THR A 40 -6.94 4.79 -14.50
C THR A 40 -6.70 4.69 -15.98
N THR A 41 -7.12 5.71 -16.71
CA THR A 41 -6.88 5.84 -18.13
C THR A 41 -6.06 7.10 -18.38
N THR A 42 -4.98 6.98 -19.16
CA THR A 42 -4.15 8.09 -19.60
C THR A 42 -4.14 8.13 -21.13
N GLN A 43 -4.49 9.27 -21.71
CA GLN A 43 -4.44 9.48 -23.16
C GLN A 43 -3.05 9.96 -23.56
N ILE A 44 -2.28 9.11 -24.22
CA ILE A 44 -0.96 9.47 -24.74
C ILE A 44 -1.14 10.04 -26.15
N THR A 45 -1.06 11.36 -26.29
CA THR A 45 -1.05 12.03 -27.59
C THR A 45 0.38 12.01 -28.14
N GLN A 46 0.70 11.17 -29.11
CA GLN A 46 2.00 11.17 -29.77
C GLN A 46 2.17 12.46 -30.59
N ARG A 47 3.02 13.37 -30.12
CA ARG A 47 3.62 14.41 -30.97
C ARG A 47 4.74 13.78 -31.78
N ARG A 48 4.74 14.05 -33.12
CA ARG A 48 5.79 13.62 -34.07
C ARG A 48 7.18 13.95 -33.52
N GLY A 49 8.03 12.93 -33.29
CA GLY A 49 9.46 13.13 -33.20
C GLY A 49 10.27 12.31 -32.18
N ALA A 50 9.66 11.66 -31.21
CA ALA A 50 10.37 10.72 -30.31
C ALA A 50 9.38 9.78 -29.62
N PRO A 51 9.73 8.51 -29.36
CA PRO A 51 8.95 7.65 -28.50
C PRO A 51 9.19 8.11 -27.04
N GLN A 52 8.36 9.03 -26.55
CA GLN A 52 8.28 9.28 -25.11
C GLN A 52 7.32 8.23 -24.53
N VAL A 53 7.91 7.14 -24.06
CA VAL A 53 7.33 6.36 -22.98
C VAL A 53 7.14 7.33 -21.79
N PRO A 54 6.03 7.28 -21.03
CA PRO A 54 5.96 8.06 -19.80
C PRO A 54 7.26 7.81 -19.03
N GLN A 55 8.03 8.86 -18.79
CA GLN A 55 9.25 8.78 -17.98
C GLN A 55 8.77 8.61 -16.52
N LEU A 56 8.49 7.37 -16.17
CA LEU A 56 8.71 6.96 -14.79
C LEU A 56 10.23 7.09 -14.63
N ASP A 57 10.69 7.83 -13.65
CA ASP A 57 12.11 7.94 -13.35
C ASP A 57 12.67 6.52 -13.20
N GLU A 58 13.77 6.20 -13.89
CA GLU A 58 14.40 4.88 -13.80
C GLU A 58 14.88 4.59 -12.38
N ASP A 59 15.03 5.61 -11.54
CA ASP A 59 15.33 5.55 -10.12
C ASP A 59 14.10 5.36 -9.22
N ASP A 60 12.87 5.36 -9.78
CA ASP A 60 11.66 5.07 -9.03
C ASP A 60 11.63 3.58 -8.65
N PRO A 61 11.54 3.23 -7.36
CA PRO A 61 11.42 1.84 -6.90
C PRO A 61 10.27 1.06 -7.56
N PHE A 62 9.25 1.78 -8.04
CA PHE A 62 8.12 1.22 -8.76
C PHE A 62 8.36 1.02 -10.26
N TYR A 63 9.39 1.66 -10.85
CA TYR A 63 9.67 1.58 -12.28
C TYR A 63 9.81 0.14 -12.77
N GLU A 64 10.63 -0.67 -12.10
CA GLU A 64 10.83 -2.08 -12.44
C GLU A 64 9.56 -2.92 -12.22
N PHE A 65 8.76 -2.57 -11.23
CA PHE A 65 7.50 -3.24 -10.93
C PHE A 65 6.45 -2.97 -12.01
N PHE A 66 6.27 -1.70 -12.40
CA PHE A 66 5.27 -1.31 -13.40
C PHE A 66 5.74 -1.56 -14.85
N ARG A 67 7.03 -1.50 -15.14
CA ARG A 67 7.59 -1.76 -16.48
C ARG A 67 7.13 -3.08 -17.10
N ARG A 68 6.83 -4.08 -16.32
CA ARG A 68 6.33 -5.39 -16.78
C ARG A 68 4.88 -5.36 -17.22
N PHE A 69 4.09 -4.39 -16.77
CA PHE A 69 2.66 -4.26 -17.08
C PHE A 69 2.37 -3.22 -18.15
N ILE A 70 3.36 -2.40 -18.53
CA ILE A 70 3.26 -1.55 -19.71
C ILE A 70 3.42 -2.45 -20.93
N PRO A 71 2.40 -2.55 -21.81
CA PRO A 71 2.53 -3.33 -23.04
C PRO A 71 3.74 -2.82 -23.82
N ARG A 72 4.78 -3.63 -23.97
CA ARG A 72 5.86 -3.34 -24.90
C ARG A 72 5.22 -3.31 -26.29
N GLY A 73 5.09 -2.11 -26.86
CA GLY A 73 4.79 -1.99 -28.28
C GLY A 73 5.78 -2.86 -29.05
N GLN A 74 5.30 -3.82 -29.82
CA GLN A 74 6.15 -4.60 -30.69
C GLN A 74 7.00 -3.62 -31.52
N PRO A 75 8.32 -3.83 -31.66
CA PRO A 75 9.14 -3.06 -32.59
C PRO A 75 8.47 -3.16 -33.95
N GLY A 76 8.01 -2.03 -34.49
CA GLY A 76 7.25 -2.00 -35.73
C GLY A 76 8.01 -2.70 -36.83
N GLN A 77 7.36 -3.61 -37.57
CA GLN A 77 7.74 -3.97 -38.90
C GLN A 77 7.84 -2.67 -39.73
N PRO A 78 8.86 -2.53 -40.60
CA PRO A 78 8.99 -1.37 -41.46
C PRO A 78 7.70 -1.22 -42.28
N GLY A 79 6.93 -0.17 -41.97
CA GLY A 79 5.61 0.07 -42.54
C GLY A 79 5.70 0.47 -43.99
N GLN A 80 4.75 -0.01 -44.77
CA GLN A 80 4.42 0.50 -46.10
C GLN A 80 4.10 2.01 -46.00
N PRO A 81 4.54 2.83 -47.01
CA PRO A 81 4.26 4.26 -47.03
C PRO A 81 2.80 4.51 -47.38
N GLY A 82 2.07 5.13 -46.50
CA GLY A 82 0.76 5.68 -46.86
C GLY A 82 -0.36 5.40 -45.86
N GLN A 83 -0.25 5.82 -44.60
CA GLN A 83 -1.38 6.34 -43.79
C GLN A 83 -0.88 6.85 -42.43
N PRO A 84 -1.02 8.15 -42.14
CA PRO A 84 -0.77 8.66 -40.79
C PRO A 84 -2.10 8.77 -40.04
N ALA A 85 -2.50 7.73 -39.35
CA ALA A 85 -3.51 7.89 -38.31
C ALA A 85 -2.80 8.10 -36.95
N PRO A 86 -3.15 9.11 -36.15
CA PRO A 86 -2.67 9.23 -34.76
C PRO A 86 -3.21 8.02 -34.00
N ARG A 87 -2.34 7.11 -33.60
CA ARG A 87 -2.72 6.02 -32.73
C ARG A 87 -2.76 6.60 -31.30
N GLN A 88 -3.95 6.79 -30.76
CA GLN A 88 -4.16 7.01 -29.34
C GLN A 88 -3.94 5.66 -28.66
N PHE A 89 -2.96 5.61 -27.78
CA PHE A 89 -2.77 4.47 -26.89
C PHE A 89 -3.39 4.83 -25.52
N GLU A 90 -4.35 4.05 -25.09
CA GLU A 90 -4.82 4.09 -23.71
C GLU A 90 -3.87 3.27 -22.84
N SER A 91 -3.19 3.90 -21.92
CA SER A 91 -2.50 3.23 -20.83
C SER A 91 -3.47 3.06 -19.67
N ARG A 92 -3.60 1.86 -19.16
CA ARG A 92 -4.43 1.56 -17.98
C ARG A 92 -3.53 1.13 -16.84
N SER A 93 -3.58 1.85 -15.73
CA SER A 93 -3.03 1.41 -14.45
C SER A 93 -4.12 0.80 -13.60
N LEU A 94 -3.79 -0.21 -12.82
CA LEU A 94 -4.71 -0.92 -11.95
C LEU A 94 -4.17 -0.92 -10.53
N GLY A 95 -5.00 -0.55 -9.58
CA GLY A 95 -4.70 -0.58 -8.17
C GLY A 95 -5.95 -0.87 -7.35
N SER A 96 -5.81 -0.84 -6.06
CA SER A 96 -6.88 -0.98 -5.09
C SER A 96 -7.06 0.30 -4.29
N GLY A 97 -8.17 0.38 -3.60
CA GLY A 97 -8.46 1.39 -2.60
C GLY A 97 -9.47 0.87 -1.61
N PHE A 98 -9.83 1.70 -0.66
CA PHE A 98 -10.88 1.36 0.29
C PHE A 98 -11.67 2.59 0.72
N ILE A 99 -12.94 2.35 1.05
CA ILE A 99 -13.91 3.36 1.42
C ILE A 99 -13.72 3.69 2.90
N ILE A 100 -13.47 4.97 3.21
CA ILE A 100 -13.29 5.47 4.58
C ILE A 100 -14.53 6.17 5.14
N SER A 101 -15.50 6.50 4.28
CA SER A 101 -16.75 7.12 4.73
C SER A 101 -17.92 6.78 3.81
N ALA A 102 -19.11 6.69 4.38
CA ALA A 102 -20.32 6.28 3.68
C ALA A 102 -20.79 7.26 2.58
N ASP A 103 -20.25 8.47 2.56
CA ASP A 103 -20.49 9.51 1.55
C ASP A 103 -19.52 9.45 0.37
N GLY A 104 -18.63 8.45 0.31
CA GLY A 104 -17.84 8.14 -0.87
C GLY A 104 -16.42 8.72 -0.89
N TYR A 105 -15.80 8.98 0.26
CA TYR A 105 -14.36 9.20 0.33
C TYR A 105 -13.60 7.88 0.40
N LEU A 106 -12.50 7.81 -0.36
CA LEU A 106 -11.64 6.61 -0.44
C LEU A 106 -10.18 7.01 -0.30
N LEU A 107 -9.40 6.09 0.26
CA LEU A 107 -7.95 6.15 0.26
C LEU A 107 -7.36 5.16 -0.73
N THR A 108 -6.26 5.56 -1.35
CA THR A 108 -5.40 4.73 -2.22
C THR A 108 -3.99 5.32 -2.22
N ASN A 109 -3.09 4.72 -2.98
CA ASN A 109 -1.75 5.29 -3.18
C ASN A 109 -1.76 6.44 -4.21
N ALA A 110 -0.84 7.39 -4.03
CA ALA A 110 -0.69 8.51 -4.97
C ALA A 110 -0.26 8.03 -6.35
N HIS A 111 0.67 7.06 -6.43
CA HIS A 111 1.14 6.50 -7.69
C HIS A 111 0.04 5.79 -8.50
N VAL A 112 -1.03 5.29 -7.86
CA VAL A 112 -2.17 4.65 -8.55
C VAL A 112 -2.98 5.66 -9.35
N VAL A 113 -3.10 6.91 -8.87
CA VAL A 113 -3.93 7.96 -9.47
C VAL A 113 -3.12 9.06 -10.16
N GLU A 114 -1.80 9.00 -10.06
CA GLU A 114 -0.90 9.96 -10.70
C GLU A 114 -1.00 9.89 -12.23
N ALA A 115 -0.97 11.07 -12.86
CA ALA A 115 -1.05 11.23 -14.32
C ALA A 115 -2.31 10.62 -14.97
N ALA A 116 -3.35 10.30 -14.21
CA ALA A 116 -4.61 9.81 -14.73
C ALA A 116 -5.47 10.94 -15.29
N ASP A 117 -5.92 10.80 -16.54
CA ASP A 117 -6.94 11.68 -17.12
C ASP A 117 -8.34 11.32 -16.62
N GLU A 118 -8.58 10.03 -16.40
CA GLU A 118 -9.82 9.51 -15.86
C GLU A 118 -9.55 8.41 -14.84
N ILE A 119 -10.30 8.45 -13.72
CA ILE A 119 -10.24 7.45 -12.66
C ILE A 119 -11.62 6.81 -12.52
N THR A 120 -11.66 5.49 -12.63
CA THR A 120 -12.87 4.69 -12.40
C THR A 120 -12.69 3.81 -11.17
N VAL A 121 -13.63 3.91 -10.25
CA VAL A 121 -13.72 3.06 -9.05
C VAL A 121 -14.81 2.03 -9.28
N LYS A 122 -14.45 0.76 -9.15
CA LYS A 122 -15.38 -0.37 -9.24
C LYS A 122 -15.53 -1.05 -7.89
N LEU A 123 -16.76 -1.15 -7.42
CA LEU A 123 -17.12 -1.81 -6.18
C LEU A 123 -17.23 -3.33 -6.37
N THR A 124 -17.25 -4.08 -5.28
CA THR A 124 -17.44 -5.54 -5.29
C THR A 124 -18.81 -5.96 -5.82
N ASP A 125 -19.84 -5.11 -5.69
CA ASP A 125 -21.17 -5.30 -6.26
C ASP A 125 -21.26 -4.93 -7.76
N LYS A 126 -20.12 -4.65 -8.41
CA LYS A 126 -19.95 -4.31 -9.83
C LYS A 126 -20.41 -2.91 -10.22
N ARG A 127 -20.88 -2.07 -9.30
CA ARG A 127 -21.14 -0.66 -9.59
C ARG A 127 -19.82 0.05 -9.89
N GLU A 128 -19.85 0.92 -10.89
CA GLU A 128 -18.69 1.70 -11.33
C GLU A 128 -19.01 3.20 -11.18
N PHE A 129 -18.02 3.94 -10.71
CA PHE A 129 -18.13 5.38 -10.49
C PHE A 129 -16.90 6.10 -11.01
N LYS A 130 -17.10 7.27 -11.63
CA LYS A 130 -15.99 8.20 -11.88
C LYS A 130 -15.57 8.81 -10.56
N ALA A 131 -14.27 8.82 -10.31
CA ALA A 131 -13.71 9.42 -9.11
C ALA A 131 -13.02 10.75 -9.41
N LYS A 132 -13.05 11.66 -8.43
CA LYS A 132 -12.29 12.91 -8.43
C LYS A 132 -11.16 12.81 -7.43
N VAL A 133 -9.96 13.20 -7.80
CA VAL A 133 -8.86 13.37 -6.85
C VAL A 133 -9.11 14.63 -6.04
N ILE A 134 -9.29 14.47 -4.73
CA ILE A 134 -9.40 15.60 -3.79
C ILE A 134 -8.01 16.15 -3.51
N GLY A 135 -7.02 15.27 -3.44
CA GLY A 135 -5.62 15.62 -3.32
C GLY A 135 -4.76 14.38 -3.21
N SER A 136 -3.47 14.55 -3.48
CA SER A 136 -2.47 13.49 -3.34
C SER A 136 -1.16 14.04 -2.80
N ASP A 137 -0.42 13.18 -2.13
CA ASP A 137 0.90 13.46 -1.61
C ASP A 137 1.89 12.37 -2.03
N LYS A 138 2.76 12.72 -2.97
CA LYS A 138 3.78 11.80 -3.50
C LYS A 138 4.80 11.35 -2.45
N ARG A 139 5.11 12.19 -1.45
CA ARG A 139 6.14 11.89 -0.45
C ARG A 139 5.71 10.81 0.54
N THR A 140 4.41 10.67 0.78
CA THR A 140 3.84 9.61 1.62
C THR A 140 3.10 8.59 0.81
N ASP A 141 3.03 8.76 -0.52
CA ASP A 141 2.32 7.90 -1.46
C ASP A 141 0.84 7.68 -1.10
N ILE A 142 0.16 8.77 -0.70
CA ILE A 142 -1.26 8.73 -0.31
C ILE A 142 -2.09 9.64 -1.22
N ALA A 143 -3.23 9.14 -1.68
CA ALA A 143 -4.24 9.91 -2.37
C ALA A 143 -5.61 9.76 -1.71
N LEU A 144 -6.32 10.88 -1.63
CA LEU A 144 -7.72 10.96 -1.27
C LEU A 144 -8.55 11.19 -2.53
N ILE A 145 -9.46 10.27 -2.80
CA ILE A 145 -10.38 10.37 -3.94
C ILE A 145 -11.84 10.36 -3.47
N LYS A 146 -12.74 10.85 -4.30
CA LYS A 146 -14.18 10.97 -4.01
C LYS A 146 -15.00 10.42 -5.16
N ILE A 147 -15.97 9.59 -4.83
CA ILE A 147 -17.04 9.15 -5.75
C ILE A 147 -18.39 9.72 -5.30
N GLU A 148 -19.27 9.98 -6.25
CA GLU A 148 -20.63 10.48 -5.99
C GLU A 148 -21.56 9.29 -5.69
N ALA A 149 -21.48 8.79 -4.44
CA ALA A 149 -22.32 7.71 -3.94
C ALA A 149 -22.53 7.87 -2.43
N THR A 150 -23.61 7.30 -1.92
CA THR A 150 -23.97 7.34 -0.49
C THR A 150 -24.34 5.94 0.01
N GLY A 151 -24.35 5.75 1.33
CA GLY A 151 -24.69 4.47 1.94
C GLY A 151 -23.66 3.38 1.66
N LEU A 152 -22.41 3.77 1.40
CA LEU A 152 -21.33 2.84 1.11
C LEU A 152 -20.80 2.18 2.39
N PRO A 153 -20.36 0.91 2.32
CA PRO A 153 -19.66 0.26 3.41
C PRO A 153 -18.31 0.95 3.62
N ALA A 154 -18.05 1.41 4.84
CA ALA A 154 -16.75 2.00 5.20
C ALA A 154 -15.96 1.08 6.11
N VAL A 155 -14.62 1.12 6.00
CA VAL A 155 -13.73 0.36 6.86
C VAL A 155 -13.72 0.91 8.29
N ARG A 156 -13.35 0.06 9.24
CA ARG A 156 -12.99 0.48 10.59
C ARG A 156 -11.50 0.74 10.64
N LEU A 157 -11.11 1.86 11.21
CA LEU A 157 -9.69 2.23 11.37
C LEU A 157 -9.16 1.66 12.69
N GLY A 158 -7.96 1.08 12.63
CA GLY A 158 -7.23 0.56 13.78
C GLY A 158 -6.14 1.54 14.24
N ASP A 159 -5.36 1.07 15.19
CA ASP A 159 -4.24 1.80 15.77
C ASP A 159 -2.93 1.03 15.50
N PRO A 160 -2.07 1.51 14.57
CA PRO A 160 -0.81 0.84 14.25
C PRO A 160 0.17 0.82 15.44
N ALA A 161 0.04 1.74 16.39
CA ALA A 161 0.91 1.76 17.57
C ALA A 161 0.70 0.50 18.44
N LYS A 162 -0.53 -0.04 18.47
CA LYS A 162 -0.88 -1.25 19.22
C LYS A 162 -0.48 -2.56 18.55
N LEU A 163 -0.15 -2.53 17.26
CA LEU A 163 0.36 -3.73 16.58
C LEU A 163 1.68 -4.18 17.18
N LYS A 164 1.84 -5.49 17.28
CA LYS A 164 3.10 -6.13 17.70
C LYS A 164 3.72 -6.88 16.53
N VAL A 165 5.04 -6.93 16.49
CA VAL A 165 5.76 -7.81 15.57
C VAL A 165 5.35 -9.26 15.86
N GLY A 166 5.07 -10.02 14.79
CA GLY A 166 4.53 -11.38 14.87
C GLY A 166 3.00 -11.47 14.84
N GLU A 167 2.25 -10.36 14.94
CA GLU A 167 0.78 -10.39 14.79
C GLU A 167 0.39 -10.64 13.33
N TRP A 168 -0.66 -11.44 13.14
CA TRP A 168 -1.24 -11.70 11.82
C TRP A 168 -1.91 -10.45 11.25
N VAL A 169 -1.67 -10.25 9.96
CA VAL A 169 -2.28 -9.18 9.15
C VAL A 169 -2.70 -9.72 7.80
N LEU A 170 -3.69 -9.07 7.20
CA LEU A 170 -4.35 -9.48 5.98
C LEU A 170 -4.42 -8.31 5.01
N ALA A 171 -3.91 -8.49 3.80
CA ALA A 171 -4.13 -7.57 2.69
C ALA A 171 -5.31 -8.04 1.86
N ILE A 172 -6.22 -7.12 1.56
CA ILE A 172 -7.30 -7.33 0.60
C ILE A 172 -7.09 -6.33 -0.53
N GLY A 173 -7.01 -6.84 -1.76
CA GLY A 173 -6.96 -6.04 -2.96
C GLY A 173 -8.02 -6.48 -3.97
N SER A 174 -8.20 -5.68 -5.01
CA SER A 174 -9.09 -5.99 -6.13
C SER A 174 -8.33 -5.86 -7.46
N PRO A 175 -7.30 -6.71 -7.68
CA PRO A 175 -6.54 -6.68 -8.91
C PRO A 175 -7.41 -7.00 -10.11
N PHE A 176 -7.15 -6.35 -11.25
CA PHE A 176 -7.83 -6.61 -12.54
C PHE A 176 -9.35 -6.36 -12.55
N GLY A 177 -9.94 -5.74 -11.52
CA GLY A 177 -11.38 -5.46 -11.44
C GLY A 177 -12.26 -6.71 -11.28
N PHE A 178 -11.66 -7.83 -10.91
CA PHE A 178 -12.35 -9.08 -10.54
C PHE A 178 -12.61 -9.14 -9.03
N GLU A 179 -12.93 -10.33 -8.55
CA GLU A 179 -13.15 -10.59 -7.13
C GLU A 179 -11.92 -10.24 -6.27
N SER A 180 -12.15 -9.94 -5.00
CA SER A 180 -11.11 -9.57 -4.06
C SER A 180 -10.03 -10.65 -3.96
N SER A 181 -8.77 -10.26 -4.09
CA SER A 181 -7.62 -11.11 -3.79
C SER A 181 -7.17 -10.87 -2.37
N VAL A 182 -6.93 -11.95 -1.65
CA VAL A 182 -6.58 -11.93 -0.24
C VAL A 182 -5.23 -12.58 -0.04
N THR A 183 -4.35 -11.91 0.69
CA THR A 183 -3.06 -12.46 1.11
C THR A 183 -2.85 -12.18 2.60
N ALA A 184 -2.26 -13.13 3.32
CA ALA A 184 -2.03 -13.03 4.75
C ALA A 184 -0.55 -13.25 5.09
N GLY A 185 -0.13 -12.68 6.20
CA GLY A 185 1.20 -12.80 6.75
C GLY A 185 1.26 -12.16 8.13
N ILE A 186 2.46 -11.82 8.58
CA ILE A 186 2.68 -11.22 9.89
C ILE A 186 3.34 -9.84 9.77
N VAL A 187 3.22 -9.05 10.81
CA VAL A 187 4.03 -7.85 10.99
C VAL A 187 5.48 -8.29 11.28
N SER A 188 6.39 -8.04 10.35
CA SER A 188 7.81 -8.41 10.47
C SER A 188 8.62 -7.35 11.22
N ALA A 189 8.29 -6.06 11.04
CA ALA A 189 8.91 -4.93 11.74
C ALA A 189 8.00 -3.69 11.69
N LYS A 190 8.32 -2.68 12.51
CA LYS A 190 7.62 -1.39 12.54
C LYS A 190 8.62 -0.26 12.45
N GLY A 191 8.18 0.89 11.88
CA GLY A 191 9.00 2.09 11.80
C GLY A 191 10.17 1.98 10.82
N ARG A 192 10.02 1.21 9.73
CA ARG A 192 11.07 1.09 8.70
C ARG A 192 11.10 2.33 7.84
N THR A 193 12.28 2.91 7.68
CA THR A 193 12.57 3.97 6.73
C THR A 193 13.22 3.37 5.50
N LEU A 194 12.75 3.73 4.31
CA LEU A 194 13.33 3.32 3.04
C LEU A 194 14.23 4.43 2.49
N PRO A 195 15.30 4.11 1.73
CA PRO A 195 16.29 5.08 1.30
C PRO A 195 15.75 6.29 0.53
N SER A 196 14.68 6.09 -0.26
CA SER A 196 14.02 7.14 -1.05
C SER A 196 12.81 7.78 -0.36
N GLU A 197 12.39 7.28 0.82
CA GLU A 197 11.12 7.66 1.45
C GLU A 197 11.26 7.90 2.95
N ASN A 198 11.78 9.08 3.29
CA ASN A 198 12.07 9.46 4.68
C ASN A 198 10.85 9.98 5.47
N PHE A 199 9.64 10.01 4.85
CA PHE A 199 8.46 10.61 5.46
C PHE A 199 7.47 9.57 6.03
N VAL A 200 7.70 8.29 5.78
CA VAL A 200 6.80 7.21 6.19
C VAL A 200 7.56 6.21 7.09
N PRO A 201 7.10 6.00 8.34
CA PRO A 201 7.62 4.93 9.21
C PRO A 201 6.89 3.61 8.87
N PHE A 202 7.24 2.96 7.78
CA PHE A 202 6.53 1.80 7.24
C PHE A 202 6.34 0.66 8.23
N LEU A 203 5.20 -0.02 8.12
CA LEU A 203 4.99 -1.37 8.62
C LEU A 203 5.60 -2.35 7.60
N GLN A 204 6.56 -3.15 8.04
CA GLN A 204 7.12 -4.24 7.23
C GLN A 204 6.34 -5.53 7.51
N THR A 205 5.94 -6.24 6.46
CA THR A 205 5.23 -7.52 6.55
C THR A 205 5.79 -8.53 5.56
N ASP A 206 5.43 -9.80 5.71
CA ASP A 206 5.64 -10.85 4.71
C ASP A 206 4.36 -11.18 3.92
N VAL A 207 3.36 -10.32 4.02
CA VAL A 207 2.13 -10.40 3.21
C VAL A 207 2.51 -10.25 1.73
N ALA A 208 2.10 -11.21 0.90
CA ALA A 208 2.39 -11.17 -0.52
C ALA A 208 1.63 -10.02 -1.21
N ILE A 209 2.36 -9.01 -1.63
CA ILE A 209 1.85 -7.90 -2.42
C ILE A 209 2.24 -8.09 -3.88
N ASN A 210 1.26 -8.04 -4.75
CA ASN A 210 1.39 -8.15 -6.19
C ASN A 210 0.69 -6.95 -6.86
N PRO A 211 0.95 -6.70 -8.17
CA PRO A 211 0.25 -5.66 -8.92
C PRO A 211 -1.26 -5.74 -8.75
N GLY A 212 -1.86 -4.61 -8.38
CA GLY A 212 -3.28 -4.50 -8.09
C GLY A 212 -3.64 -4.48 -6.60
N ASN A 213 -2.76 -4.93 -5.68
CA ASN A 213 -2.98 -4.82 -4.24
C ASN A 213 -2.55 -3.47 -3.67
N SER A 214 -1.68 -2.71 -4.38
CA SER A 214 -1.24 -1.38 -3.96
C SER A 214 -2.43 -0.43 -3.81
N GLY A 215 -2.44 0.34 -2.73
CA GLY A 215 -3.55 1.20 -2.31
C GLY A 215 -4.65 0.49 -1.53
N GLY A 216 -4.68 -0.84 -1.51
CA GLY A 216 -5.60 -1.62 -0.72
C GLY A 216 -5.27 -1.62 0.78
N PRO A 217 -6.25 -1.95 1.64
CA PRO A 217 -6.07 -1.95 3.09
C PRO A 217 -5.26 -3.16 3.58
N LEU A 218 -4.48 -2.93 4.64
CA LEU A 218 -3.91 -3.95 5.49
C LEU A 218 -4.74 -4.03 6.78
N PHE A 219 -5.39 -5.17 7.02
CA PHE A 219 -6.23 -5.42 8.19
C PHE A 219 -5.48 -6.15 9.30
N ASN A 220 -5.83 -5.86 10.55
CA ASN A 220 -5.50 -6.72 11.68
C ASN A 220 -6.59 -7.80 11.85
N MET A 221 -6.40 -8.73 12.80
CA MET A 221 -7.34 -9.82 13.08
C MET A 221 -8.68 -9.36 13.69
N ARG A 222 -8.83 -8.07 14.03
CA ARG A 222 -10.09 -7.48 14.49
C ARG A 222 -10.90 -6.85 13.37
N GLY A 223 -10.45 -6.96 12.11
CA GLY A 223 -11.06 -6.33 10.93
C GLY A 223 -10.91 -4.81 10.93
N GLU A 224 -9.84 -4.29 11.53
CA GLU A 224 -9.51 -2.89 11.51
C GLU A 224 -8.34 -2.64 10.55
N VAL A 225 -8.44 -1.60 9.72
CA VAL A 225 -7.35 -1.20 8.82
C VAL A 225 -6.24 -0.57 9.64
N VAL A 226 -5.05 -1.12 9.54
CA VAL A 226 -3.84 -0.67 10.24
C VAL A 226 -2.79 -0.07 9.32
N GLY A 227 -2.96 -0.24 8.00
CA GLY A 227 -2.08 0.34 7.00
C GLY A 227 -2.66 0.30 5.59
N ILE A 228 -1.95 0.95 4.67
CA ILE A 228 -2.21 0.93 3.22
C ILE A 228 -1.06 0.18 2.57
N ASN A 229 -1.35 -0.89 1.83
CA ASN A 229 -0.34 -1.62 1.08
C ASN A 229 0.25 -0.70 0.01
N SER A 230 1.57 -0.51 0.01
CA SER A 230 2.22 0.42 -0.90
C SER A 230 3.19 -0.32 -1.83
N GLN A 231 4.27 -0.87 -1.31
CA GLN A 231 5.35 -1.36 -2.13
C GLN A 231 5.99 -2.65 -1.58
N ILE A 232 6.82 -3.27 -2.42
CA ILE A 232 7.67 -4.40 -2.04
C ILE A 232 9.14 -4.03 -2.21
N TYR A 233 10.01 -4.63 -1.42
CA TYR A 233 11.42 -4.66 -1.77
C TYR A 233 11.64 -5.80 -2.76
N SER A 234 12.09 -5.47 -3.97
CA SER A 234 12.28 -6.47 -5.01
C SER A 234 13.49 -6.17 -5.88
N ARG A 235 14.28 -7.18 -6.16
CA ARG A 235 15.38 -7.13 -7.15
C ARG A 235 14.95 -7.65 -8.52
N THR A 236 13.80 -8.30 -8.61
CA THR A 236 13.30 -8.98 -9.81
C THR A 236 11.93 -8.49 -10.25
N GLY A 237 11.33 -7.54 -9.50
CA GLY A 237 9.98 -7.05 -9.70
C GLY A 237 8.88 -7.97 -9.16
N GLY A 238 9.20 -9.09 -8.51
CA GLY A 238 8.26 -9.98 -7.84
C GLY A 238 8.40 -9.94 -6.32
N PHE A 239 7.37 -10.39 -5.60
CA PHE A 239 7.41 -10.50 -4.14
C PHE A 239 8.52 -11.45 -3.67
N MET A 240 9.33 -10.99 -2.72
CA MET A 240 10.47 -11.72 -2.15
C MET A 240 10.42 -11.81 -0.61
N GLY A 241 9.23 -11.76 -0.02
CA GLY A 241 9.05 -11.85 1.43
C GLY A 241 9.14 -10.51 2.17
N LEU A 242 9.27 -9.39 1.45
CA LEU A 242 9.36 -8.05 2.04
C LEU A 242 8.34 -7.13 1.41
N SER A 243 7.32 -6.75 2.18
CA SER A 243 6.29 -5.80 1.81
C SER A 243 6.23 -4.67 2.81
N PHE A 244 5.82 -3.51 2.34
CA PHE A 244 5.72 -2.29 3.13
C PHE A 244 4.33 -1.69 3.02
N ALA A 245 3.76 -1.35 4.17
CA ALA A 245 2.48 -0.66 4.27
C ALA A 245 2.66 0.67 4.99
N ILE A 246 1.98 1.69 4.49
CA ILE A 246 1.91 3.02 5.12
C ILE A 246 0.99 2.88 6.34
N PRO A 247 1.43 3.25 7.56
CA PRO A 247 0.56 3.19 8.73
C PRO A 247 -0.70 4.05 8.56
N ILE A 248 -1.85 3.54 9.04
CA ILE A 248 -3.14 4.20 8.80
C ILE A 248 -3.28 5.54 9.52
N ASP A 249 -2.62 5.75 10.65
CA ASP A 249 -2.56 7.03 11.35
C ASP A 249 -1.89 8.11 10.49
N VAL A 250 -0.76 7.79 9.86
CA VAL A 250 -0.11 8.68 8.87
C VAL A 250 -1.06 9.01 7.73
N ALA A 251 -1.74 8.00 7.18
CA ALA A 251 -2.68 8.19 6.09
C ALA A 251 -3.86 9.08 6.49
N MET A 252 -4.37 8.96 7.70
CA MET A 252 -5.47 9.78 8.19
C MET A 252 -5.06 11.22 8.45
N ASP A 253 -3.84 11.48 8.92
CA ASP A 253 -3.31 12.84 9.06
C ASP A 253 -3.18 13.53 7.70
N ILE A 254 -2.68 12.82 6.69
CA ILE A 254 -2.60 13.30 5.31
C ILE A 254 -4.01 13.55 4.75
N GLN A 255 -4.93 12.58 4.88
CA GLN A 255 -6.31 12.69 4.42
C GLN A 255 -7.02 13.92 5.01
N ASN A 256 -6.84 14.17 6.31
CA ASN A 256 -7.45 15.33 6.98
C ASN A 256 -6.95 16.64 6.37
N GLN A 257 -5.66 16.78 6.10
CA GLN A 257 -5.09 17.97 5.46
C GLN A 257 -5.59 18.12 4.01
N LEU A 258 -5.58 17.05 3.22
CA LEU A 258 -6.08 17.07 1.84
C LEU A 258 -7.55 17.47 1.77
N ARG A 259 -8.39 16.97 2.67
CA ARG A 259 -9.82 17.27 2.73
C ARG A 259 -10.11 18.71 3.14
N THR A 260 -9.35 19.27 4.08
CA THR A 260 -9.62 20.60 4.66
C THR A 260 -8.91 21.73 3.94
N ILE A 261 -7.67 21.51 3.50
CA ILE A 261 -6.78 22.54 2.96
C ILE A 261 -6.49 22.30 1.46
N GLY A 262 -6.71 21.08 0.96
CA GLY A 262 -6.41 20.68 -0.42
C GLY A 262 -4.92 20.46 -0.69
N LYS A 263 -4.05 20.63 0.28
CA LYS A 263 -2.59 20.45 0.18
C LYS A 263 -1.97 20.03 1.51
N ILE A 264 -0.80 19.42 1.44
CA ILE A 264 -0.04 19.04 2.62
C ILE A 264 0.92 20.16 3.03
N SER A 265 0.85 20.54 4.30
CA SER A 265 1.81 21.47 4.92
C SER A 265 2.77 20.69 5.80
N ARG A 266 4.08 20.87 5.55
CA ARG A 266 5.15 20.28 6.35
C ARG A 266 6.05 21.37 6.92
N GLY A 267 6.32 21.25 8.22
CA GLY A 267 7.35 22.08 8.84
C GLY A 267 8.74 21.62 8.42
N ARG A 268 9.68 22.59 8.33
CA ARG A 268 11.10 22.34 8.13
C ARG A 268 11.87 23.00 9.27
N ILE A 269 12.75 22.25 9.92
CA ILE A 269 13.57 22.78 11.02
C ILE A 269 14.99 23.15 10.56
N GLY A 270 15.32 22.95 9.28
CA GLY A 270 16.58 23.38 8.67
C GLY A 270 17.80 22.69 9.29
N VAL A 271 17.72 21.40 9.57
CA VAL A 271 18.87 20.64 10.11
C VAL A 271 19.09 19.36 9.29
N VAL A 272 20.35 19.00 9.17
CA VAL A 272 20.76 17.68 8.65
C VAL A 272 21.01 16.76 9.84
N ILE A 273 20.32 15.64 9.88
CA ILE A 273 20.44 14.66 10.96
C ILE A 273 21.00 13.34 10.44
N GLN A 274 21.68 12.61 11.33
CA GLN A 274 22.06 11.23 11.12
C GLN A 274 21.71 10.39 12.36
N GLU A 275 21.56 9.10 12.17
CA GLU A 275 21.32 8.15 13.26
C GLU A 275 22.57 8.06 14.14
N VAL A 276 22.36 7.92 15.45
CA VAL A 276 23.44 7.69 16.41
C VAL A 276 23.83 6.22 16.38
N SER A 277 24.94 5.90 15.69
CA SER A 277 25.52 4.55 15.71
C SER A 277 26.14 4.23 17.09
N LYS A 278 26.49 2.97 17.30
CA LYS A 278 27.15 2.53 18.53
C LYS A 278 28.47 3.26 18.75
N GLU A 279 29.27 3.41 17.70
CA GLU A 279 30.57 4.09 17.73
C GLU A 279 30.40 5.58 18.05
N LEU A 280 29.36 6.22 17.49
CA LEU A 280 29.05 7.61 17.82
C LEU A 280 28.58 7.74 19.28
N ALA A 281 27.71 6.84 19.74
CA ALA A 281 27.28 6.85 21.13
C ALA A 281 28.46 6.72 22.10
N GLU A 282 29.39 5.81 21.85
CA GLU A 282 30.61 5.62 22.63
C GLU A 282 31.50 6.88 22.61
N SER A 283 31.71 7.49 21.44
CA SER A 283 32.52 8.69 21.29
C SER A 283 31.94 9.92 22.02
N PHE A 284 30.60 10.01 22.10
CA PHE A 284 29.92 11.09 22.82
C PHE A 284 29.58 10.72 24.29
N GLY A 285 30.00 9.56 24.77
CA GLY A 285 29.75 9.12 26.16
C GLY A 285 28.26 8.85 26.45
N LEU A 286 27.46 8.50 25.42
CA LEU A 286 26.06 8.18 25.59
C LEU A 286 25.89 6.74 26.12
N LYS A 287 24.85 6.51 26.93
CA LYS A 287 24.54 5.19 27.51
C LYS A 287 23.99 4.19 26.50
N SER A 288 23.46 4.67 25.37
CA SER A 288 22.85 3.83 24.33
C SER A 288 22.97 4.51 22.97
N ALA A 289 23.02 3.69 21.91
CA ALA A 289 22.95 4.13 20.53
C ALA A 289 21.51 4.47 20.17
N SER A 290 21.06 5.67 20.54
CA SER A 290 19.68 6.12 20.29
C SER A 290 19.65 7.65 20.12
N GLY A 291 18.71 8.13 19.31
CA GLY A 291 18.53 9.54 19.02
C GLY A 291 19.03 9.94 17.61
N ALA A 292 19.00 11.24 17.35
CA ALA A 292 19.46 11.84 16.10
C ALA A 292 20.58 12.84 16.39
N LEU A 293 21.71 12.66 15.72
CA LEU A 293 22.80 13.63 15.74
C LEU A 293 22.53 14.72 14.72
N VAL A 294 22.48 15.97 15.16
CA VAL A 294 22.45 17.13 14.24
C VAL A 294 23.85 17.33 13.67
N ASN A 295 23.99 17.06 12.39
CA ASN A 295 25.25 17.09 11.68
C ASN A 295 25.53 18.48 11.07
N ALA A 296 24.49 19.21 10.67
CA ALA A 296 24.56 20.57 10.18
C ALA A 296 23.24 21.31 10.45
N VAL A 297 23.30 22.63 10.52
CA VAL A 297 22.18 23.56 10.52
C VAL A 297 22.24 24.35 9.23
N GLU A 298 21.12 24.41 8.48
CA GLU A 298 21.01 25.18 7.22
C GLU A 298 20.72 26.65 7.44
#